data_13f394f4719a1aa378b2bf379dc892c7
#
_entry.id   13f394f4719a1aa378b2bf379dc892c7
#
_cell.length_a   1.000
_cell.length_b   1.000
_cell.length_c   1.000
_cell.angle_alpha   90.00
_cell.angle_beta   90.00
_cell.angle_gamma   90.00
#
_symmetry.space_group_name_H-M   'P 1'
#
loop_
_entity.id
_entity.type
_entity.pdbx_description
1 polymer ?
#
loop_
_entity_poly.entity_id
_entity_poly.type
_entity_poly.pdbx_seq_one_letter_code
_entity_poly.pdbx_strand_id
1 'polypeptide(L)'
;DENYPALFLWIGPDGSRMPTFKLRDDGSYAPFLFKFRNLLENNQLTEDLIREHFEPYFKEECERGHAPLVLLLDAIDHYPADEQSVTILQKLKEMYPDVEFVWASLEEFGREMAAHADQLPERTGELREPCRTSGRGGQYLIVHTLSSRYPLKKANDECQALLEYWAEPAALMARMRGGQPNLQYLALAWEYLLKNHAHDSICGCSVDQVHRDMRYRFDQCRMLADGLVRRLTAGIGAASDTPEALANTVVHNPLPYERNGVFELALPFPKDYAPKYVDGLVTGEPINRFRLFAPDGSPIPYQLSRIEHGVLH
;
A
#
# COMPACT_ATOMS: atom_id res chain seq x y z
N ASP A 1 -7.82 23.23 -2.06
CA ASP A 1 -6.42 22.86 -1.74
C ASP A 1 -5.40 23.71 -2.50
N GLU A 2 -5.85 24.60 -3.38
CA GLU A 2 -5.01 25.54 -4.14
C GLU A 2 -4.23 26.50 -3.24
N ASN A 3 -4.76 26.83 -2.09
CA ASN A 3 -4.17 27.79 -1.13
C ASN A 3 -3.25 27.12 -0.09
N TYR A 4 -2.96 25.84 -0.22
CA TYR A 4 -2.06 25.16 0.71
C TYR A 4 -0.61 25.40 0.33
N PRO A 5 0.26 25.62 1.34
CA PRO A 5 1.69 25.73 1.09
C PRO A 5 2.25 24.44 0.49
N ALA A 6 3.42 24.55 -0.16
CA ALA A 6 4.10 23.38 -0.71
C ALA A 6 4.51 22.40 0.39
N LEU A 7 4.90 22.92 1.55
CA LEU A 7 5.33 22.13 2.71
C LEU A 7 4.31 22.28 3.83
N PHE A 8 3.82 21.16 4.36
CA PHE A 8 2.92 21.13 5.51
C PHE A 8 3.04 19.80 6.27
N LEU A 9 2.47 19.78 7.45
CA LEU A 9 2.39 18.60 8.30
C LEU A 9 1.00 17.99 8.18
N TRP A 10 0.90 16.83 7.56
CA TRP A 10 -0.36 16.12 7.41
C TRP A 10 -0.65 15.29 8.65
N ILE A 11 -1.81 15.53 9.27
CA ILE A 11 -2.23 14.86 10.49
C ILE A 11 -3.20 13.74 10.13
N GLY A 12 -2.82 12.51 10.44
CA GLY A 12 -3.65 11.32 10.26
C GLY A 12 -4.81 11.25 11.27
N PRO A 13 -5.84 10.42 11.01
CA PRO A 13 -6.97 10.23 11.94
C PRO A 13 -6.56 9.70 13.31
N ASP A 14 -5.44 9.00 13.39
CA ASP A 14 -4.85 8.46 14.62
C ASP A 14 -3.91 9.44 15.34
N GLY A 15 -3.79 10.68 14.82
CA GLY A 15 -2.88 11.69 15.33
C GLY A 15 -1.43 11.57 14.81
N SER A 16 -1.14 10.60 13.93
CA SER A 16 0.17 10.52 13.27
C SER A 16 0.46 11.79 12.45
N ARG A 17 1.73 12.19 12.40
CA ARG A 17 2.17 13.44 11.78
C ARG A 17 3.16 13.12 10.67
N MET A 18 2.86 13.56 9.43
CA MET A 18 3.69 13.29 8.25
C MET A 18 4.08 14.60 7.55
N PRO A 19 5.37 14.98 7.53
CA PRO A 19 5.85 16.05 6.68
C PRO A 19 5.54 15.74 5.22
N THR A 20 4.89 16.68 4.54
CA THR A 20 4.33 16.46 3.21
C THR A 20 4.73 17.57 2.27
N PHE A 21 5.16 17.22 1.07
CA PHE A 21 5.41 18.15 -0.03
C PHE A 21 4.30 18.00 -1.09
N LYS A 22 3.63 19.11 -1.37
CA LYS A 22 2.60 19.19 -2.43
C LYS A 22 3.23 19.68 -3.72
N LEU A 23 3.11 18.88 -4.77
CA LEU A 23 3.52 19.28 -6.12
C LEU A 23 2.74 20.51 -6.59
N ARG A 24 3.28 21.21 -7.59
CA ARG A 24 2.62 22.38 -8.19
C ARG A 24 1.39 21.98 -8.99
N ASP A 25 0.42 22.89 -9.03
CA ASP A 25 -0.78 22.76 -9.87
C ASP A 25 -0.45 23.03 -11.35
N ASP A 26 0.61 23.81 -11.61
CA ASP A 26 1.07 24.23 -12.95
C ASP A 26 2.40 23.57 -13.33
N GLY A 27 2.41 22.30 -13.61
CA GLY A 27 3.62 21.57 -14.03
C GLY A 27 3.89 20.29 -13.25
N SER A 28 3.12 20.05 -12.17
CA SER A 28 3.22 18.82 -11.37
C SER A 28 4.66 18.52 -10.91
N TYR A 29 5.30 17.48 -11.40
CA TYR A 29 6.69 17.10 -11.07
C TYR A 29 7.75 17.63 -12.04
N ALA A 30 7.35 18.36 -13.10
CA ALA A 30 8.28 18.89 -14.11
C ALA A 30 8.38 20.42 -14.19
N PRO A 31 8.17 21.20 -13.11
CA PRO A 31 8.16 22.64 -13.21
C PRO A 31 9.54 23.23 -13.54
N PHE A 32 10.61 22.63 -13.06
CA PHE A 32 11.98 23.08 -13.39
C PHE A 32 12.26 23.00 -14.89
N LEU A 33 11.79 21.91 -15.53
CA LEU A 33 11.88 21.77 -16.98
C LEU A 33 11.08 22.84 -17.73
N PHE A 34 9.79 22.97 -17.41
CA PHE A 34 8.90 23.84 -18.18
C PHE A 34 9.08 25.32 -17.90
N LYS A 35 9.43 25.71 -16.67
CA LYS A 35 9.57 27.12 -16.27
C LYS A 35 10.98 27.66 -16.44
N PHE A 36 11.96 26.77 -16.59
CA PHE A 36 13.35 27.19 -16.69
C PHE A 36 14.11 26.47 -17.79
N ARG A 37 14.44 25.19 -17.64
CA ARG A 37 15.38 24.47 -18.51
C ARG A 37 14.98 24.51 -20.02
N ASN A 38 13.72 24.29 -20.34
CA ASN A 38 13.25 24.35 -21.74
C ASN A 38 13.24 25.77 -22.34
N LEU A 39 13.37 26.80 -21.52
CA LEU A 39 13.40 28.20 -21.97
C LEU A 39 14.81 28.67 -22.31
N LEU A 40 15.84 27.85 -22.01
CA LEU A 40 17.20 28.11 -22.40
C LEU A 40 17.35 27.92 -23.92
N GLU A 41 17.33 29.01 -24.66
CA GLU A 41 17.43 29.00 -26.12
C GLU A 41 18.74 28.33 -26.61
N ASN A 42 18.62 27.40 -27.55
CA ASN A 42 19.75 26.70 -28.17
C ASN A 42 20.79 26.14 -27.19
N ASN A 43 20.37 25.73 -25.99
CA ASN A 43 21.22 25.24 -24.92
C ASN A 43 22.25 26.28 -24.44
N GLN A 44 22.04 27.55 -24.65
CA GLN A 44 22.93 28.61 -24.16
C GLN A 44 22.56 29.00 -22.71
N LEU A 45 23.38 28.56 -21.80
CA LEU A 45 23.27 28.88 -20.38
C LEU A 45 23.98 30.22 -20.11
N THR A 46 23.28 31.35 -20.34
CA THR A 46 23.79 32.67 -20.00
C THR A 46 23.25 33.14 -18.66
N GLU A 47 23.96 34.06 -18.01
CA GLU A 47 23.51 34.63 -16.73
C GLU A 47 22.17 35.38 -16.89
N ASP A 48 22.01 36.10 -17.98
CA ASP A 48 20.78 36.86 -18.25
C ASP A 48 19.55 35.93 -18.38
N LEU A 49 19.69 34.83 -19.10
CA LEU A 49 18.61 33.82 -19.23
C LEU A 49 18.30 33.14 -17.89
N ILE A 50 19.34 32.86 -17.08
CA ILE A 50 19.12 32.32 -15.73
C ILE A 50 18.34 33.32 -14.88
N ARG A 51 18.71 34.60 -14.87
CA ARG A 51 17.99 35.64 -14.14
C ARG A 51 16.56 35.81 -14.63
N GLU A 52 16.37 35.81 -15.92
CA GLU A 52 15.05 36.00 -16.54
C GLU A 52 14.07 34.86 -16.20
N HIS A 53 14.53 33.62 -16.21
CA HIS A 53 13.68 32.44 -16.10
C HIS A 53 13.75 31.73 -14.75
N PHE A 54 14.95 31.62 -14.17
CA PHE A 54 15.12 30.92 -12.88
C PHE A 54 14.68 31.77 -11.69
N GLU A 55 15.04 33.04 -11.62
CA GLU A 55 14.71 33.89 -10.45
C GLU A 55 13.21 33.99 -10.18
N PRO A 56 12.34 34.23 -11.17
CA PRO A 56 10.90 34.25 -10.93
C PRO A 56 10.37 32.89 -10.44
N TYR A 57 10.83 31.80 -11.06
CA TYR A 57 10.44 30.47 -10.67
C TYR A 57 10.89 30.11 -9.26
N PHE A 58 12.17 30.39 -8.94
CA PHE A 58 12.73 30.15 -7.61
C PHE A 58 12.04 30.97 -6.52
N LYS A 59 11.73 32.24 -6.82
CA LYS A 59 10.95 33.10 -5.92
C LYS A 59 9.56 32.51 -5.64
N GLU A 60 8.86 32.07 -6.67
CA GLU A 60 7.56 31.39 -6.50
C GLU A 60 7.69 30.14 -5.61
N GLU A 61 8.73 29.32 -5.78
CA GLU A 61 8.94 28.14 -4.93
C GLU A 61 9.24 28.52 -3.48
N CYS A 62 10.02 29.56 -3.23
CA CYS A 62 10.26 30.07 -1.89
C CYS A 62 8.98 30.59 -1.21
N GLU A 63 8.11 31.29 -1.97
CA GLU A 63 6.84 31.80 -1.46
C GLU A 63 5.82 30.69 -1.18
N ARG A 64 5.88 29.58 -1.90
CA ARG A 64 5.03 28.39 -1.65
C ARG A 64 5.46 27.60 -0.42
N GLY A 65 6.73 27.62 -0.07
CA GLY A 65 7.28 26.95 1.11
C GLY A 65 7.03 27.73 2.40
N HIS A 66 7.07 27.07 3.54
CA HIS A 66 7.05 27.70 4.88
C HIS A 66 8.27 27.29 5.71
N ALA A 67 9.28 26.72 5.06
CA ALA A 67 10.57 26.37 5.64
C ALA A 67 11.69 26.86 4.70
N PRO A 68 12.92 27.04 5.18
CA PRO A 68 14.05 27.44 4.35
C PRO A 68 14.54 26.27 3.47
N LEU A 69 13.60 25.64 2.77
CA LEU A 69 13.81 24.42 2.00
C LEU A 69 12.95 24.46 0.74
N VAL A 70 13.58 24.28 -0.42
CA VAL A 70 12.91 24.27 -1.73
C VAL A 70 13.31 23.01 -2.48
N LEU A 71 12.36 22.31 -3.05
CA LEU A 71 12.59 21.17 -3.94
C LEU A 71 12.46 21.60 -5.40
N LEU A 72 13.55 21.56 -6.15
CA LEU A 72 13.59 21.79 -7.58
C LEU A 72 13.64 20.43 -8.29
N LEU A 73 12.49 19.97 -8.79
CA LEU A 73 12.39 18.68 -9.49
C LEU A 73 12.78 18.85 -10.96
N ASP A 74 13.94 18.34 -11.33
CA ASP A 74 14.40 18.25 -12.71
C ASP A 74 14.18 16.84 -13.27
N ALA A 75 12.92 16.50 -13.46
CA ALA A 75 12.48 15.21 -13.97
C ALA A 75 11.22 15.36 -14.83
N ILE A 76 11.10 14.51 -15.82
CA ILE A 76 9.88 14.39 -16.63
C ILE A 76 9.77 12.97 -17.18
N ASP A 77 8.55 12.51 -17.35
CA ASP A 77 8.20 11.26 -17.98
C ASP A 77 8.62 11.24 -19.46
N HIS A 78 9.08 10.09 -19.95
CA HIS A 78 9.52 9.86 -21.34
C HIS A 78 10.81 10.56 -21.79
N TYR A 79 11.54 11.23 -20.92
CA TYR A 79 12.82 11.86 -21.25
C TYR A 79 13.96 11.26 -20.45
N PRO A 80 15.14 11.11 -21.04
CA PRO A 80 16.34 10.73 -20.29
C PRO A 80 16.78 11.87 -19.36
N ALA A 81 17.63 11.55 -18.40
CA ALA A 81 18.32 12.57 -17.61
C ALA A 81 19.11 13.50 -18.55
N ASP A 82 19.07 14.80 -18.24
CA ASP A 82 19.71 15.82 -19.06
C ASP A 82 21.12 16.14 -18.54
N GLU A 83 22.12 16.03 -19.41
CA GLU A 83 23.50 16.33 -19.05
C GLU A 83 23.70 17.79 -18.63
N GLN A 84 22.88 18.71 -19.13
CA GLN A 84 22.93 20.12 -18.76
C GLN A 84 22.59 20.38 -17.29
N SER A 85 21.81 19.50 -16.64
CA SER A 85 21.41 19.67 -15.25
C SER A 85 22.62 19.87 -14.32
N VAL A 86 23.73 19.16 -14.60
CA VAL A 86 24.98 19.32 -13.83
C VAL A 86 25.58 20.70 -14.03
N THR A 87 25.64 21.17 -15.28
CA THR A 87 26.19 22.49 -15.63
C THR A 87 25.30 23.61 -15.07
N ILE A 88 23.98 23.47 -15.13
CA ILE A 88 23.01 24.38 -14.54
C ILE A 88 23.25 24.50 -13.04
N LEU A 89 23.35 23.36 -12.34
CA LEU A 89 23.58 23.35 -10.90
C LEU A 89 24.88 24.09 -10.51
N GLN A 90 25.97 23.86 -11.25
CA GLN A 90 27.23 24.54 -11.02
C GLN A 90 27.08 26.06 -11.21
N LYS A 91 26.43 26.49 -12.28
CA LYS A 91 26.20 27.91 -12.56
C LYS A 91 25.31 28.58 -11.53
N LEU A 92 24.26 27.91 -11.04
CA LEU A 92 23.41 28.41 -9.98
C LEU A 92 24.19 28.61 -8.68
N LYS A 93 25.09 27.68 -8.31
CA LYS A 93 25.98 27.82 -7.14
C LYS A 93 26.91 29.04 -7.25
N GLU A 94 27.41 29.31 -8.46
CA GLU A 94 28.27 30.49 -8.70
C GLU A 94 27.48 31.79 -8.59
N MET A 95 26.26 31.83 -9.14
CA MET A 95 25.45 33.05 -9.21
C MET A 95 24.75 33.41 -7.87
N TYR A 96 24.43 32.39 -7.07
CA TYR A 96 23.68 32.56 -5.81
C TYR A 96 24.45 31.96 -4.63
N PRO A 97 25.56 32.56 -4.20
CA PRO A 97 26.42 32.01 -3.15
C PRO A 97 25.74 31.92 -1.78
N ASP A 98 24.66 32.69 -1.55
CA ASP A 98 23.87 32.66 -0.33
C ASP A 98 22.83 31.54 -0.30
N VAL A 99 22.71 30.74 -1.38
CA VAL A 99 21.79 29.62 -1.50
C VAL A 99 22.60 28.32 -1.59
N GLU A 100 22.32 27.40 -0.70
CA GLU A 100 22.93 26.06 -0.77
C GLU A 100 22.15 25.18 -1.76
N PHE A 101 22.71 24.97 -2.94
CA PHE A 101 22.18 24.04 -3.92
C PHE A 101 22.82 22.67 -3.74
N VAL A 102 22.01 21.63 -3.51
CA VAL A 102 22.48 20.26 -3.37
C VAL A 102 21.80 19.35 -4.38
N TRP A 103 22.52 18.36 -4.86
CA TRP A 103 21.94 17.25 -5.61
C TRP A 103 21.50 16.20 -4.59
N ALA A 104 20.22 15.97 -4.47
CA ALA A 104 19.66 15.13 -3.42
C ALA A 104 18.69 14.07 -3.96
N SER A 105 18.56 12.99 -3.24
CA SER A 105 17.46 12.04 -3.40
C SER A 105 16.18 12.55 -2.70
N LEU A 106 15.03 11.96 -3.05
CA LEU A 106 13.78 12.27 -2.34
C LEU A 106 13.85 11.87 -0.85
N GLU A 107 14.62 10.84 -0.52
CA GLU A 107 14.84 10.43 0.88
C GLU A 107 15.61 11.49 1.67
N GLU A 108 16.65 12.07 1.08
CA GLU A 108 17.42 13.17 1.70
C GLU A 108 16.55 14.40 1.90
N PHE A 109 15.78 14.79 0.88
CA PHE A 109 14.80 15.86 1.00
C PHE A 109 13.76 15.58 2.09
N GLY A 110 13.25 14.35 2.18
CA GLY A 110 12.31 13.91 3.21
C GLY A 110 12.88 14.03 4.63
N ARG A 111 14.16 13.73 4.81
CA ARG A 111 14.85 13.93 6.10
C ARG A 111 14.98 15.39 6.48
N GLU A 112 15.31 16.25 5.52
CA GLU A 112 15.35 17.70 5.75
C GLU A 112 13.96 18.26 6.08
N MET A 113 12.90 17.84 5.37
CA MET A 113 11.52 18.21 5.74
C MET A 113 11.18 17.81 7.19
N ALA A 114 11.57 16.60 7.58
CA ALA A 114 11.31 16.10 8.93
C ALA A 114 12.05 16.92 10.00
N ALA A 115 13.25 17.40 9.71
CA ALA A 115 14.00 18.27 10.61
C ALA A 115 13.33 19.64 10.83
N HIS A 116 12.46 20.07 9.89
CA HIS A 116 11.71 21.34 9.98
C HIS A 116 10.23 21.14 10.34
N ALA A 117 9.81 19.93 10.71
CA ALA A 117 8.41 19.56 10.92
C ALA A 117 7.64 20.49 11.87
N ASP A 118 8.30 20.98 12.93
CA ASP A 118 7.67 21.87 13.93
C ASP A 118 7.38 23.28 13.40
N GLN A 119 7.94 23.66 12.24
CA GLN A 119 7.72 24.95 11.59
C GLN A 119 6.63 24.86 10.51
N LEU A 120 6.19 23.65 10.15
CA LEU A 120 5.23 23.44 9.07
C LEU A 120 3.80 23.65 9.57
N PRO A 121 2.92 24.29 8.77
CA PRO A 121 1.51 24.39 9.09
C PRO A 121 0.85 23.01 9.05
N GLU A 122 -0.08 22.76 9.97
CA GLU A 122 -0.79 21.51 10.08
C GLU A 122 -1.99 21.45 9.13
N ARG A 123 -2.25 20.24 8.58
CA ARG A 123 -3.44 19.94 7.81
C ARG A 123 -4.04 18.60 8.21
N THR A 124 -5.36 18.56 8.29
CA THR A 124 -6.17 17.35 8.48
C THR A 124 -7.04 17.08 7.25
N GLY A 125 -7.55 15.86 7.13
CA GLY A 125 -8.47 15.45 6.06
C GLY A 125 -7.78 14.99 4.79
N GLU A 126 -8.59 14.61 3.81
CA GLU A 126 -8.11 14.06 2.53
C GLU A 126 -7.63 15.14 1.56
N LEU A 127 -6.65 14.81 0.74
CA LEU A 127 -6.14 15.62 -0.38
C LEU A 127 -6.70 15.06 -1.70
N ARG A 128 -8.01 15.11 -1.88
CA ARG A 128 -8.69 14.50 -3.03
C ARG A 128 -9.57 15.46 -3.83
N GLU A 129 -9.41 16.74 -3.62
CA GLU A 129 -10.18 17.73 -4.36
C GLU A 129 -9.70 17.79 -5.82
N PRO A 130 -10.62 17.76 -6.81
CA PRO A 130 -10.24 17.73 -8.22
C PRO A 130 -9.53 18.97 -8.75
N CYS A 131 -9.52 20.09 -8.02
CA CYS A 131 -8.87 21.36 -8.39
C CYS A 131 -9.25 21.88 -9.78
N ARG A 132 -10.51 21.67 -10.22
CA ARG A 132 -10.97 22.02 -11.58
C ARG A 132 -11.04 23.50 -11.84
N THR A 133 -10.98 24.32 -10.81
CA THR A 133 -11.14 25.77 -10.86
C THR A 133 -9.80 26.51 -10.89
N SER A 134 -8.68 25.82 -10.76
CA SER A 134 -7.35 26.45 -10.70
C SER A 134 -6.97 27.26 -11.95
N GLY A 135 -7.61 26.98 -13.09
CA GLY A 135 -7.38 27.69 -14.35
C GLY A 135 -5.96 27.60 -14.91
N ARG A 136 -5.06 26.90 -14.20
CA ARG A 136 -3.64 26.79 -14.52
C ARG A 136 -3.31 25.43 -15.12
N GLY A 137 -3.25 25.35 -16.43
CA GLY A 137 -2.65 24.21 -17.13
C GLY A 137 -3.45 22.92 -17.20
N GLY A 138 -4.66 22.86 -16.66
CA GLY A 138 -5.56 21.69 -16.81
C GLY A 138 -5.13 20.44 -16.02
N GLN A 139 -4.13 20.52 -15.14
CA GLN A 139 -3.71 19.42 -14.29
C GLN A 139 -4.55 19.40 -13.01
N TYR A 140 -5.40 18.42 -12.90
CA TYR A 140 -6.28 18.21 -11.76
C TYR A 140 -6.24 16.74 -11.30
N LEU A 141 -6.60 16.49 -10.06
CA LEU A 141 -6.65 15.12 -9.54
C LEU A 141 -7.76 14.32 -10.24
N ILE A 142 -7.42 13.11 -10.67
CA ILE A 142 -8.35 12.19 -11.32
C ILE A 142 -8.96 11.27 -10.25
N VAL A 143 -9.73 11.84 -9.33
CA VAL A 143 -10.26 11.16 -8.14
C VAL A 143 -11.16 9.97 -8.46
N HIS A 144 -11.78 9.93 -9.63
CA HIS A 144 -12.70 8.88 -10.05
C HIS A 144 -11.99 7.55 -10.39
N THR A 145 -10.69 7.56 -10.56
CA THR A 145 -9.89 6.33 -10.78
C THR A 145 -10.01 5.35 -9.61
N LEU A 146 -10.31 5.83 -8.40
CA LEU A 146 -10.49 4.98 -7.22
C LEU A 146 -11.73 4.08 -7.31
N SER A 147 -12.77 4.49 -8.03
CA SER A 147 -13.99 3.70 -8.22
C SER A 147 -14.06 3.02 -9.60
N SER A 148 -13.20 3.42 -10.54
CA SER A 148 -13.16 2.81 -11.87
C SER A 148 -12.78 1.33 -11.79
N ARG A 149 -13.57 0.45 -12.44
CA ARG A 149 -13.35 -1.01 -12.43
C ARG A 149 -13.15 -1.58 -11.02
N TYR A 150 -14.01 -1.19 -10.10
CA TYR A 150 -13.94 -1.55 -8.67
C TYR A 150 -13.65 -3.02 -8.38
N PRO A 151 -14.16 -4.03 -9.14
CA PRO A 151 -13.81 -5.43 -8.90
C PRO A 151 -12.30 -5.73 -8.98
N LEU A 152 -11.52 -4.96 -9.76
CA LEU A 152 -10.06 -5.10 -9.81
C LEU A 152 -9.40 -4.57 -8.53
N LYS A 153 -9.92 -3.44 -7.98
CA LYS A 153 -9.43 -2.92 -6.70
C LYS A 153 -9.70 -3.87 -5.56
N LYS A 154 -10.89 -4.48 -5.55
CA LYS A 154 -11.24 -5.50 -4.56
C LYS A 154 -10.32 -6.73 -4.66
N ALA A 155 -10.08 -7.23 -5.86
CA ALA A 155 -9.15 -8.35 -6.07
C ALA A 155 -7.72 -8.00 -5.65
N ASN A 156 -7.30 -6.76 -5.87
CA ASN A 156 -6.02 -6.23 -5.39
C ASN A 156 -5.92 -6.27 -3.87
N ASP A 157 -6.91 -5.71 -3.19
CA ASP A 157 -6.98 -5.65 -1.73
C ASP A 157 -6.95 -7.05 -1.11
N GLU A 158 -7.74 -7.99 -1.65
CA GLU A 158 -7.75 -9.39 -1.23
C GLU A 158 -6.38 -10.06 -1.39
N CYS A 159 -5.69 -9.86 -2.52
CA CYS A 159 -4.36 -10.42 -2.76
C CYS A 159 -3.32 -9.79 -1.85
N GLN A 160 -3.34 -8.48 -1.69
CA GLN A 160 -2.41 -7.76 -0.84
C GLN A 160 -2.57 -8.18 0.63
N ALA A 161 -3.80 -8.20 1.13
CA ALA A 161 -4.09 -8.66 2.49
C ALA A 161 -3.65 -10.12 2.71
N LEU A 162 -3.84 -11.00 1.73
CA LEU A 162 -3.39 -12.38 1.80
C LEU A 162 -1.87 -12.50 1.89
N LEU A 163 -1.14 -11.66 1.15
CA LEU A 163 0.32 -11.63 1.20
C LEU A 163 0.84 -11.04 2.52
N GLU A 164 0.40 -9.84 2.86
CA GLU A 164 0.90 -9.08 4.02
C GLU A 164 0.51 -9.68 5.36
N TYR A 165 -0.75 -10.14 5.48
CA TYR A 165 -1.28 -10.60 6.77
C TYR A 165 -1.26 -12.12 6.95
N TRP A 166 -1.01 -12.88 5.89
CA TRP A 166 -1.03 -14.34 5.99
C TRP A 166 0.24 -15.00 5.46
N ALA A 167 0.61 -14.76 4.20
CA ALA A 167 1.71 -15.51 3.58
C ALA A 167 3.07 -15.14 4.16
N GLU A 168 3.36 -13.85 4.33
CA GLU A 168 4.60 -13.37 4.95
C GLU A 168 4.70 -13.78 6.43
N PRO A 169 3.68 -13.56 7.28
CA PRO A 169 3.72 -14.02 8.66
C PRO A 169 3.83 -15.55 8.78
N ALA A 170 3.15 -16.32 7.93
CA ALA A 170 3.29 -17.78 7.93
C ALA A 170 4.71 -18.23 7.58
N ALA A 171 5.35 -17.58 6.60
CA ALA A 171 6.74 -17.84 6.23
C ALA A 171 7.70 -17.50 7.37
N LEU A 172 7.49 -16.37 8.04
CA LEU A 172 8.26 -15.98 9.21
C LEU A 172 8.11 -16.97 10.36
N MET A 173 6.87 -17.34 10.71
CA MET A 173 6.59 -18.32 11.77
C MET A 173 7.22 -19.69 11.45
N ALA A 174 7.16 -20.15 10.21
CA ALA A 174 7.82 -21.38 9.79
C ALA A 174 9.34 -21.31 9.99
N ARG A 175 9.95 -20.18 9.61
CA ARG A 175 11.39 -19.96 9.77
C ARG A 175 11.81 -19.91 11.26
N MET A 176 11.05 -19.24 12.09
CA MET A 176 11.31 -19.17 13.55
C MET A 176 11.27 -20.56 14.22
N ARG A 177 10.58 -21.53 13.62
CA ARG A 177 10.52 -22.94 14.06
C ARG A 177 11.59 -23.85 13.42
N GLY A 178 12.57 -23.26 12.73
CA GLY A 178 13.64 -23.99 12.05
C GLY A 178 13.27 -24.56 10.67
N GLY A 179 12.07 -24.24 10.16
CA GLY A 179 11.65 -24.62 8.81
C GLY A 179 12.36 -23.78 7.74
N GLN A 180 12.33 -24.28 6.52
CA GLN A 180 12.89 -23.61 5.33
C GLN A 180 11.76 -23.28 4.35
N PRO A 181 11.00 -22.18 4.55
CA PRO A 181 9.95 -21.80 3.62
C PRO A 181 10.56 -21.44 2.26
N ASN A 182 9.93 -21.89 1.17
CA ASN A 182 10.37 -21.50 -0.15
C ASN A 182 9.90 -20.06 -0.46
N LEU A 183 10.77 -19.09 -0.19
CA LEU A 183 10.48 -17.67 -0.40
C LEU A 183 10.37 -17.28 -1.88
N GLN A 184 10.79 -18.14 -2.82
CA GLN A 184 10.64 -17.87 -4.25
C GLN A 184 9.16 -17.82 -4.66
N TYR A 185 8.30 -18.66 -4.05
CA TYR A 185 6.86 -18.60 -4.32
C TYR A 185 6.22 -17.33 -3.74
N LEU A 186 6.70 -16.86 -2.60
CA LEU A 186 6.27 -15.58 -2.04
C LEU A 186 6.68 -14.41 -2.95
N ALA A 187 7.94 -14.39 -3.39
CA ALA A 187 8.44 -13.38 -4.32
C ALA A 187 7.67 -13.39 -5.66
N LEU A 188 7.37 -14.58 -6.20
CA LEU A 188 6.58 -14.70 -7.42
C LEU A 188 5.14 -14.22 -7.25
N ALA A 189 4.52 -14.49 -6.11
CA ALA A 189 3.17 -13.99 -5.80
C ALA A 189 3.15 -12.46 -5.74
N TRP A 190 4.14 -11.85 -5.09
CA TRP A 190 4.34 -10.40 -5.10
C TRP A 190 4.57 -9.84 -6.50
N GLU A 191 5.38 -10.52 -7.31
CA GLU A 191 5.62 -10.09 -8.70
C GLU A 191 4.33 -10.03 -9.51
N TYR A 192 3.46 -11.05 -9.40
CA TYR A 192 2.15 -11.02 -10.04
C TYR A 192 1.27 -9.86 -9.57
N LEU A 193 1.25 -9.58 -8.25
CA LEU A 193 0.49 -8.47 -7.71
C LEU A 193 1.04 -7.13 -8.21
N LEU A 194 2.34 -6.91 -8.07
CA LEU A 194 2.99 -5.64 -8.42
C LEU A 194 2.90 -5.30 -9.92
N LYS A 195 2.89 -6.30 -10.81
CA LYS A 195 2.63 -6.09 -12.24
C LYS A 195 1.25 -5.47 -12.52
N ASN A 196 0.29 -5.61 -11.60
CA ASN A 196 -1.02 -4.97 -11.70
C ASN A 196 -1.06 -3.55 -11.15
N HIS A 197 -0.01 -3.10 -10.44
CA HIS A 197 0.09 -1.79 -9.82
C HIS A 197 0.58 -0.68 -10.77
N ALA A 198 0.96 -1.00 -12.03
CA ALA A 198 1.14 0.03 -13.04
C ALA A 198 -0.09 0.96 -13.04
N HIS A 199 0.13 2.28 -12.94
CA HIS A 199 -0.96 3.23 -12.62
C HIS A 199 -2.13 3.16 -13.59
N ASP A 200 -1.90 3.01 -14.88
CA ASP A 200 -2.97 2.86 -15.89
C ASP A 200 -3.74 1.54 -15.72
N SER A 201 -3.08 0.49 -15.22
CA SER A 201 -3.71 -0.80 -14.95
C SER A 201 -4.63 -0.70 -13.74
N ILE A 202 -4.10 -0.35 -12.57
CA ILE A 202 -4.90 -0.31 -11.33
C ILE A 202 -5.91 0.85 -11.32
N CYS A 203 -5.60 1.98 -11.96
CA CYS A 203 -6.55 3.08 -12.14
C CYS A 203 -7.73 2.73 -13.09
N GLY A 204 -7.56 1.71 -13.95
CA GLY A 204 -8.64 1.19 -14.78
C GLY A 204 -8.82 1.92 -16.12
N CYS A 205 -7.84 2.69 -16.57
CA CYS A 205 -7.88 3.45 -17.83
C CYS A 205 -7.15 2.75 -19.00
N SER A 206 -6.47 1.65 -18.76
CA SER A 206 -5.89 0.82 -19.82
C SER A 206 -6.95 0.15 -20.71
N VAL A 207 -6.52 -0.47 -21.80
CA VAL A 207 -7.38 -1.25 -22.69
C VAL A 207 -7.89 -2.52 -21.99
N ASP A 208 -9.02 -3.04 -22.48
CA ASP A 208 -9.69 -4.21 -21.86
C ASP A 208 -8.83 -5.46 -21.79
N GLN A 209 -7.89 -5.64 -22.72
CA GLN A 209 -6.97 -6.79 -22.66
C GLN A 209 -6.09 -6.74 -21.43
N VAL A 210 -5.54 -5.57 -21.10
CA VAL A 210 -4.73 -5.39 -19.88
C VAL A 210 -5.53 -5.77 -18.63
N HIS A 211 -6.81 -5.37 -18.56
CA HIS A 211 -7.66 -5.70 -17.41
C HIS A 211 -8.04 -7.19 -17.33
N ARG A 212 -8.10 -7.90 -18.46
CA ARG A 212 -8.22 -9.37 -18.47
C ARG A 212 -6.95 -10.02 -17.92
N ASP A 213 -5.79 -9.55 -18.35
CA ASP A 213 -4.49 -10.05 -17.88
C ASP A 213 -4.29 -9.77 -16.38
N MET A 214 -4.80 -8.65 -15.87
CA MET A 214 -4.80 -8.35 -14.44
C MET A 214 -5.55 -9.41 -13.63
N ARG A 215 -6.72 -9.85 -14.09
CA ARG A 215 -7.49 -10.91 -13.41
C ARG A 215 -6.67 -12.20 -13.32
N TYR A 216 -6.06 -12.61 -14.43
CA TYR A 216 -5.17 -13.77 -14.43
C TYR A 216 -4.05 -13.63 -13.41
N ARG A 217 -3.41 -12.46 -13.33
CA ARG A 217 -2.32 -12.21 -12.37
C ARG A 217 -2.81 -12.24 -10.92
N PHE A 218 -3.99 -11.69 -10.62
CA PHE A 218 -4.60 -11.83 -9.30
C PHE A 218 -4.89 -13.28 -8.94
N ASP A 219 -5.38 -14.08 -9.87
CA ASP A 219 -5.63 -15.52 -9.65
C ASP A 219 -4.32 -16.28 -9.38
N GLN A 220 -3.24 -15.97 -10.11
CA GLN A 220 -1.92 -16.56 -9.86
C GLN A 220 -1.37 -16.15 -8.48
N CYS A 221 -1.46 -14.86 -8.13
CA CYS A 221 -1.05 -14.36 -6.82
C CYS A 221 -1.79 -15.10 -5.70
N ARG A 222 -3.12 -15.17 -5.79
CA ARG A 222 -3.97 -15.83 -4.79
C ARG A 222 -3.62 -17.32 -4.67
N MET A 223 -3.49 -18.03 -5.78
CA MET A 223 -3.15 -19.46 -5.77
C MET A 223 -1.81 -19.74 -5.11
N LEU A 224 -0.79 -18.94 -5.40
CA LEU A 224 0.54 -19.09 -4.80
C LEU A 224 0.53 -18.75 -3.30
N ALA A 225 -0.11 -17.65 -2.92
CA ALA A 225 -0.17 -17.22 -1.53
C ALA A 225 -0.99 -18.17 -0.65
N ASP A 226 -2.18 -18.60 -1.11
CA ASP A 226 -3.00 -19.61 -0.43
C ASP A 226 -2.25 -20.94 -0.28
N GLY A 227 -1.58 -21.39 -1.34
CA GLY A 227 -0.78 -22.61 -1.32
C GLY A 227 0.34 -22.54 -0.29
N LEU A 228 1.02 -21.40 -0.18
CA LEU A 228 2.03 -21.15 0.85
C LEU A 228 1.44 -21.17 2.25
N VAL A 229 0.37 -20.43 2.50
CA VAL A 229 -0.29 -20.37 3.81
C VAL A 229 -0.69 -21.77 4.26
N ARG A 230 -1.43 -22.51 3.43
CA ARG A 230 -1.86 -23.86 3.77
C ARG A 230 -0.70 -24.80 4.07
N ARG A 231 0.36 -24.76 3.27
CA ARG A 231 1.54 -25.62 3.45
C ARG A 231 2.30 -25.28 4.73
N LEU A 232 2.47 -23.99 5.01
CA LEU A 232 3.26 -23.54 6.16
C LEU A 232 2.50 -23.67 7.49
N THR A 233 1.17 -23.56 7.45
CA THR A 233 0.31 -23.70 8.63
C THR A 233 -0.06 -25.17 8.94
N ALA A 234 -0.09 -26.06 7.96
CA ALA A 234 -0.46 -27.47 8.14
C ALA A 234 0.41 -28.22 9.16
N GLY A 235 1.67 -27.81 9.36
CA GLY A 235 2.57 -28.42 10.34
C GLY A 235 2.55 -27.79 11.74
N ILE A 236 1.77 -26.75 11.93
CA ILE A 236 1.82 -25.95 13.17
C ILE A 236 0.94 -26.56 14.28
N GLY A 237 -0.03 -27.40 13.95
CA GLY A 237 -1.01 -27.95 14.89
C GLY A 237 -0.82 -29.42 15.33
N ALA A 238 0.29 -30.03 14.96
CA ALA A 238 0.45 -31.50 15.10
C ALA A 238 0.71 -32.03 16.52
N ALA A 239 0.66 -31.22 17.56
CA ALA A 239 1.11 -31.63 18.89
C ALA A 239 0.07 -31.41 20.01
N SER A 240 -1.21 -31.67 19.77
CA SER A 240 -2.14 -31.80 20.89
C SER A 240 -2.44 -33.30 21.07
N ASP A 241 -1.71 -33.91 22.00
CA ASP A 241 -1.94 -35.29 22.45
C ASP A 241 -3.15 -35.35 23.41
N THR A 242 -4.34 -34.97 22.91
CA THR A 242 -5.58 -35.23 23.63
C THR A 242 -6.19 -36.51 23.02
N PRO A 243 -5.97 -37.70 23.61
CA PRO A 243 -6.35 -38.98 23.02
C PRO A 243 -7.86 -39.13 22.76
N GLU A 244 -8.69 -38.33 23.40
CA GLU A 244 -10.15 -38.38 23.34
C GLU A 244 -10.77 -37.33 22.43
N ALA A 245 -9.97 -36.42 21.84
CA ALA A 245 -10.50 -35.36 20.99
C ALA A 245 -10.85 -35.90 19.59
N LEU A 246 -12.09 -35.61 19.13
CA LEU A 246 -12.55 -35.95 17.77
C LEU A 246 -11.79 -35.17 16.71
N ALA A 247 -11.38 -33.95 17.02
CA ALA A 247 -10.58 -33.08 16.15
C ALA A 247 -9.83 -32.05 17.00
N ASN A 248 -8.63 -31.70 16.56
CA ASN A 248 -7.87 -30.58 17.09
C ASN A 248 -7.88 -29.46 16.09
N THR A 249 -8.23 -28.26 16.53
CA THR A 249 -8.25 -27.05 15.71
C THR A 249 -7.20 -26.08 16.21
N VAL A 250 -6.39 -25.57 15.32
CA VAL A 250 -5.41 -24.54 15.63
C VAL A 250 -5.86 -23.23 15.02
N VAL A 251 -5.96 -22.21 15.85
CA VAL A 251 -6.26 -20.85 15.44
C VAL A 251 -4.98 -20.05 15.40
N HIS A 252 -4.67 -19.45 14.25
CA HIS A 252 -3.51 -18.61 14.07
C HIS A 252 -3.90 -17.15 14.07
N ASN A 253 -3.26 -16.35 14.90
CA ASN A 253 -3.31 -14.90 14.79
C ASN A 253 -2.01 -14.42 14.09
N PRO A 254 -2.07 -14.02 12.83
CA PRO A 254 -0.87 -13.56 12.11
C PRO A 254 -0.50 -12.11 12.43
N LEU A 255 -1.32 -11.39 13.20
CA LEU A 255 -1.12 -10.00 13.52
C LEU A 255 -0.21 -9.83 14.75
N PRO A 256 0.52 -8.71 14.87
CA PRO A 256 1.46 -8.47 15.97
C PRO A 256 0.78 -8.02 17.28
N TYR A 257 -0.54 -8.18 17.38
CA TYR A 257 -1.33 -7.82 18.57
C TYR A 257 -2.40 -8.87 18.87
N GLU A 258 -2.84 -8.92 20.11
CA GLU A 258 -3.90 -9.82 20.58
C GLU A 258 -5.24 -9.45 19.96
N ARG A 259 -6.03 -10.47 19.59
CA ARG A 259 -7.38 -10.32 19.06
C ARG A 259 -8.40 -11.12 19.88
N ASN A 260 -9.49 -10.46 20.19
CA ASN A 260 -10.69 -11.06 20.76
C ASN A 260 -11.86 -10.90 19.78
N GLY A 261 -12.70 -11.91 19.70
CA GLY A 261 -13.88 -11.85 18.83
C GLY A 261 -14.51 -13.21 18.59
N VAL A 262 -15.56 -13.19 17.78
CA VAL A 262 -16.20 -14.40 17.27
C VAL A 262 -15.52 -14.82 15.98
N PHE A 263 -15.16 -16.10 15.88
CA PHE A 263 -14.51 -16.67 14.70
C PHE A 263 -15.38 -17.78 14.14
N GLU A 264 -15.54 -17.82 12.82
CA GLU A 264 -16.17 -18.93 12.12
C GLU A 264 -15.13 -20.02 11.86
N LEU A 265 -15.43 -21.25 12.24
CA LEU A 265 -14.58 -22.42 12.07
C LEU A 265 -15.31 -23.47 11.27
N ALA A 266 -14.65 -24.04 10.25
CA ALA A 266 -15.13 -25.21 9.52
C ALA A 266 -14.49 -26.47 10.13
N LEU A 267 -15.29 -27.29 10.81
CA LEU A 267 -14.83 -28.49 11.48
C LEU A 267 -15.22 -29.73 10.68
N PRO A 268 -14.24 -30.51 10.14
CA PRO A 268 -14.54 -31.79 9.53
C PRO A 268 -14.90 -32.81 10.61
N PHE A 269 -16.05 -33.44 10.47
CA PHE A 269 -16.48 -34.54 11.31
C PHE A 269 -16.47 -35.87 10.59
N PRO A 270 -16.30 -37.00 11.28
CA PRO A 270 -16.45 -38.32 10.68
C PRO A 270 -17.80 -38.47 9.99
N LYS A 271 -17.82 -39.18 8.87
CA LYS A 271 -19.05 -39.34 8.04
C LYS A 271 -20.23 -39.93 8.79
N ASP A 272 -19.99 -40.75 9.76
CA ASP A 272 -20.99 -41.37 10.63
C ASP A 272 -21.49 -40.45 11.75
N TYR A 273 -20.84 -39.29 11.95
CA TYR A 273 -21.22 -38.31 12.94
C TYR A 273 -22.22 -37.27 12.43
N ALA A 274 -22.05 -36.82 11.17
CA ALA A 274 -22.90 -35.82 10.56
C ALA A 274 -24.38 -36.22 10.43
N PRO A 275 -24.74 -37.49 10.03
CA PRO A 275 -26.13 -37.92 9.97
C PRO A 275 -26.88 -37.83 11.30
N LYS A 276 -26.20 -38.04 12.43
CA LYS A 276 -26.79 -37.93 13.76
C LYS A 276 -27.18 -36.49 14.13
N TYR A 277 -26.51 -35.51 13.56
CA TYR A 277 -26.87 -34.10 13.72
C TYR A 277 -28.13 -33.75 12.93
N VAL A 278 -28.21 -34.21 11.71
CA VAL A 278 -29.39 -34.00 10.87
C VAL A 278 -30.61 -34.68 11.50
N ASP A 279 -30.45 -35.91 12.00
CA ASP A 279 -31.49 -36.62 12.73
C ASP A 279 -31.87 -35.89 14.01
N GLY A 280 -30.93 -35.28 14.74
CA GLY A 280 -31.17 -34.48 15.88
C GLY A 280 -32.01 -33.23 15.62
N LEU A 281 -31.84 -32.61 14.45
CA LEU A 281 -32.66 -31.49 13.97
C LEU A 281 -34.10 -31.90 13.72
N VAL A 282 -34.32 -33.12 13.18
CA VAL A 282 -35.65 -33.63 12.86
C VAL A 282 -36.39 -34.20 14.08
N THR A 283 -35.63 -34.78 15.02
CA THR A 283 -36.20 -35.43 16.21
C THR A 283 -36.34 -34.51 17.44
N GLY A 284 -35.88 -33.25 17.35
CA GLY A 284 -35.89 -32.32 18.47
C GLY A 284 -34.81 -32.60 19.54
N GLU A 285 -33.87 -33.52 19.26
CA GLU A 285 -32.72 -33.73 20.14
C GLU A 285 -31.72 -32.55 20.08
N PRO A 286 -30.95 -32.29 21.15
CA PRO A 286 -29.93 -31.22 21.14
C PRO A 286 -28.94 -31.37 19.98
N ILE A 287 -28.84 -30.36 19.17
CA ILE A 287 -27.97 -30.32 18.02
C ILE A 287 -26.49 -30.40 18.43
N ASN A 288 -26.18 -29.84 19.60
CA ASN A 288 -24.82 -29.69 20.10
C ASN A 288 -24.37 -30.96 20.84
N ARG A 289 -23.88 -31.96 20.10
CA ARG A 289 -23.33 -33.21 20.70
C ARG A 289 -21.83 -33.19 20.88
N PHE A 290 -21.15 -32.10 20.57
CA PHE A 290 -19.73 -31.91 20.80
C PHE A 290 -19.49 -30.72 21.76
N ARG A 291 -18.29 -30.63 22.31
CA ARG A 291 -17.84 -29.53 23.11
C ARG A 291 -16.51 -29.03 22.60
N LEU A 292 -16.32 -27.74 22.60
CA LEU A 292 -15.03 -27.10 22.33
C LEU A 292 -14.37 -26.77 23.66
N PHE A 293 -13.09 -27.05 23.75
CA PHE A 293 -12.27 -26.75 24.92
C PHE A 293 -11.05 -25.93 24.50
N ALA A 294 -10.71 -24.96 25.30
CA ALA A 294 -9.45 -24.25 25.21
C ALA A 294 -8.30 -25.16 25.64
N PRO A 295 -7.04 -24.79 25.37
CA PRO A 295 -5.87 -25.56 25.78
C PRO A 295 -5.76 -25.80 27.30
N ASP A 296 -6.33 -24.92 28.10
CA ASP A 296 -6.41 -25.04 29.57
C ASP A 296 -7.56 -25.93 30.06
N GLY A 297 -8.33 -26.52 29.15
CA GLY A 297 -9.47 -27.37 29.45
C GLY A 297 -10.78 -26.61 29.75
N SER A 298 -10.78 -25.29 29.67
CA SER A 298 -12.02 -24.51 29.85
C SER A 298 -12.94 -24.65 28.63
N PRO A 299 -14.28 -24.73 28.81
CA PRO A 299 -15.22 -24.86 27.72
C PRO A 299 -15.34 -23.55 26.94
N ILE A 300 -15.30 -23.63 25.60
CA ILE A 300 -15.52 -22.51 24.69
C ILE A 300 -16.98 -22.54 24.21
N PRO A 301 -17.75 -21.48 24.42
CA PRO A 301 -19.11 -21.38 23.88
C PRO A 301 -19.07 -21.25 22.37
N TYR A 302 -19.98 -21.89 21.68
CA TYR A 302 -20.09 -21.83 20.23
C TYR A 302 -21.55 -21.86 19.79
N GLN A 303 -21.79 -21.43 18.55
CA GLN A 303 -23.07 -21.54 17.86
C GLN A 303 -22.81 -22.24 16.51
N LEU A 304 -23.63 -23.25 16.20
CA LEU A 304 -23.59 -23.90 14.90
C LEU A 304 -24.31 -23.00 13.88
N SER A 305 -23.65 -22.61 12.81
CA SER A 305 -24.23 -21.76 11.77
C SER A 305 -24.82 -22.59 10.61
N ARG A 306 -24.13 -23.63 10.18
CA ARG A 306 -24.59 -24.50 9.09
C ARG A 306 -23.85 -25.84 9.07
N ILE A 307 -24.40 -26.79 8.33
CA ILE A 307 -23.76 -28.07 8.03
C ILE A 307 -23.71 -28.23 6.51
N GLU A 308 -22.52 -28.38 5.96
CA GLU A 308 -22.32 -28.58 4.53
C GLU A 308 -21.41 -29.77 4.28
N HIS A 309 -21.91 -30.78 3.49
CA HIS A 309 -21.13 -31.94 3.06
C HIS A 309 -20.35 -32.66 4.18
N GLY A 310 -20.92 -32.72 5.39
CA GLY A 310 -20.27 -33.32 6.55
C GLY A 310 -19.28 -32.44 7.27
N VAL A 311 -19.29 -31.13 6.98
CA VAL A 311 -18.51 -30.11 7.66
C VAL A 311 -19.47 -29.21 8.47
N LEU A 312 -19.16 -29.00 9.74
CA LEU A 312 -19.87 -28.08 10.62
C LEU A 312 -19.23 -26.69 10.57
N HIS A 313 -20.05 -25.67 10.45
CA HIS A 313 -19.61 -24.28 10.44
C HIS A 313 -20.16 -23.49 11.62
#